data_e1e4559fedb751263f3054675723992d
#
_entry.id   e1e4559fedb751263f3054675723992d
#
_cell.length_a   1.000
_cell.length_b   1.000
_cell.length_c   1.000
_cell.angle_alpha   90.00
_cell.angle_beta   90.00
_cell.angle_gamma   90.00
#
_symmetry.space_group_name_H-M   'P 1'
#
loop_
_entity.id
_entity.type
_entity.pdbx_description
1 polymer ?
#
loop_
_entity_poly.entity_id
_entity_poly.type
_entity_poly.pdbx_seq_one_letter_code
_entity_poly.pdbx_strand_id
1 'polypeptide(L)'
;DTPPHPWKKARIEEEHLIQANHGLKNMREIWKAKSQLRRHRRQAMRLIGMVDTTEGHGMREKDDLLRSLHHKGLITKEASLDDILSLNAEDILNRRLQAQVYYKGLACSLKQARQLVTHGHICIGEQKVTIPSYPVTRDEEEIIQYHPSSELNLSLIHISSPRDRYGSR
;
A
#
# COMPACT_ATOMS: atom_id res chain seq x y z
N ASP A 1 -1.66 15.36 -11.57
CA ASP A 1 -0.79 14.79 -10.51
C ASP A 1 0.67 15.26 -10.57
N THR A 2 1.07 15.98 -11.62
CA THR A 2 2.42 16.55 -11.71
C THR A 2 2.58 17.70 -10.70
N PRO A 3 3.74 17.84 -10.05
CA PRO A 3 3.99 18.94 -9.12
C PRO A 3 4.06 20.27 -9.86
N PRO A 4 3.56 21.38 -9.25
CA PRO A 4 3.55 22.70 -9.86
C PRO A 4 4.95 23.27 -10.08
N HIS A 5 5.92 22.88 -9.25
CA HIS A 5 7.32 23.32 -9.34
C HIS A 5 8.23 22.11 -9.57
N PRO A 6 8.49 21.71 -10.83
CA PRO A 6 9.20 20.46 -11.14
C PRO A 6 10.67 20.46 -10.64
N TRP A 7 11.33 21.60 -10.56
CA TRP A 7 12.78 21.74 -10.25
C TRP A 7 13.11 22.04 -8.79
N LYS A 8 12.17 21.89 -7.85
CA LYS A 8 12.42 22.09 -6.43
C LYS A 8 13.31 20.98 -5.86
N LYS A 9 14.59 21.28 -5.58
CA LYS A 9 15.63 20.32 -5.16
C LYS A 9 15.23 19.51 -3.93
N ALA A 10 14.83 20.16 -2.84
CA ALA A 10 14.45 19.50 -1.59
C ALA A 10 13.33 18.46 -1.79
N ARG A 11 12.31 18.78 -2.62
CA ARG A 11 11.25 17.81 -2.95
C ARG A 11 11.78 16.63 -3.76
N ILE A 12 12.71 16.86 -4.69
CA ILE A 12 13.28 15.80 -5.53
C ILE A 12 14.10 14.84 -4.67
N GLU A 13 14.88 15.36 -3.73
CA GLU A 13 15.69 14.54 -2.81
C GLU A 13 14.80 13.68 -1.90
N GLU A 14 13.73 14.25 -1.32
CA GLU A 14 12.72 13.53 -0.55
C GLU A 14 12.07 12.42 -1.38
N GLU A 15 11.62 12.74 -2.60
CA GLU A 15 10.96 11.77 -3.49
C GLU A 15 11.91 10.65 -3.94
N HIS A 16 13.19 10.92 -4.14
CA HIS A 16 14.19 9.90 -4.42
C HIS A 16 14.37 8.94 -3.25
N LEU A 17 14.38 9.46 -2.01
CA LEU A 17 14.45 8.63 -0.82
C LEU A 17 13.23 7.70 -0.72
N ILE A 18 12.02 8.24 -0.87
CA ILE A 18 10.79 7.44 -0.87
C ILE A 18 10.81 6.40 -2.00
N GLN A 19 11.27 6.79 -3.20
CA GLN A 19 11.38 5.87 -4.34
C GLN A 19 12.31 4.68 -4.03
N ALA A 20 13.46 4.96 -3.43
CA ALA A 20 14.42 3.93 -3.04
C ALA A 20 13.85 2.99 -1.96
N ASN A 21 13.27 3.57 -0.91
CA ASN A 21 12.71 2.83 0.23
C ASN A 21 11.55 1.91 -0.17
N HIS A 22 10.69 2.34 -1.09
CA HIS A 22 9.53 1.57 -1.54
C HIS A 22 9.75 0.80 -2.86
N GLY A 23 10.97 0.82 -3.42
CA GLY A 23 11.30 0.10 -4.66
C GLY A 23 10.43 0.50 -5.86
N LEU A 24 10.09 1.79 -5.96
CA LEU A 24 9.21 2.30 -7.01
C LEU A 24 9.94 2.49 -8.34
N LYS A 25 9.23 2.33 -9.45
CA LYS A 25 9.82 2.47 -10.79
C LYS A 25 10.03 3.94 -11.18
N ASN A 26 9.09 4.83 -10.80
CA ASN A 26 9.13 6.25 -11.18
C ASN A 26 8.44 7.13 -10.13
N MET A 27 8.75 8.44 -10.16
CA MET A 27 8.18 9.45 -9.27
C MET A 27 6.67 9.63 -9.42
N ARG A 28 6.10 9.28 -10.58
CA ARG A 28 4.66 9.38 -10.82
C ARG A 28 3.84 8.52 -9.85
N GLU A 29 4.40 7.42 -9.38
CA GLU A 29 3.75 6.56 -8.38
C GLU A 29 3.59 7.32 -7.04
N ILE A 30 4.62 8.08 -6.63
CA ILE A 30 4.59 8.94 -5.43
C ILE A 30 3.57 10.06 -5.61
N TRP A 31 3.54 10.72 -6.78
CA TRP A 31 2.60 11.81 -7.03
C TRP A 31 1.15 11.34 -7.01
N LYS A 32 0.87 10.12 -7.49
CA LYS A 32 -0.45 9.50 -7.38
C LYS A 32 -0.84 9.27 -5.91
N ALA A 33 0.07 8.73 -5.09
CA ALA A 33 -0.17 8.54 -3.66
C ALA A 33 -0.39 9.88 -2.95
N LYS A 34 0.47 10.88 -3.18
CA LYS A 34 0.30 12.25 -2.65
C LYS A 34 -1.02 12.90 -3.10
N SER A 35 -1.48 12.65 -4.33
CA SER A 35 -2.78 13.14 -4.83
C SER A 35 -3.96 12.45 -4.16
N GLN A 36 -3.87 11.15 -3.95
CA GLN A 36 -4.90 10.37 -3.25
C GLN A 36 -5.02 10.83 -1.79
N LEU A 37 -3.88 11.02 -1.11
CA LEU A 37 -3.83 11.55 0.25
C LEU A 37 -4.48 12.93 0.36
N ARG A 38 -4.12 13.85 -0.56
CA ARG A 38 -4.74 15.21 -0.60
C ARG A 38 -6.26 15.14 -0.77
N ARG A 39 -6.78 14.17 -1.53
CA ARG A 39 -8.22 13.97 -1.71
C ARG A 39 -8.87 13.52 -0.39
N HIS A 40 -8.29 12.55 0.31
CA HIS A 40 -8.81 12.09 1.60
C HIS A 40 -8.76 13.19 2.66
N ARG A 41 -7.63 13.90 2.78
CA ARG A 41 -7.49 15.03 3.72
C ARG A 41 -8.49 16.14 3.43
N ARG A 42 -8.70 16.50 2.16
CA ARG A 42 -9.69 17.52 1.76
C ARG A 42 -11.11 17.10 2.12
N GLN A 43 -11.45 15.83 1.92
CA GLN A 43 -12.74 15.30 2.29
C GLN A 43 -12.93 15.32 3.82
N ALA A 44 -11.94 14.92 4.59
CA ALA A 44 -11.97 14.97 6.05
C ALA A 44 -12.13 16.41 6.57
N MET A 45 -11.34 17.37 6.06
CA MET A 45 -11.46 18.78 6.42
C MET A 45 -12.85 19.35 6.13
N ARG A 46 -13.44 18.98 4.97
CA ARG A 46 -14.80 19.42 4.64
C ARG A 46 -15.82 18.86 5.64
N LEU A 47 -15.69 17.60 6.02
CA LEU A 47 -16.59 16.95 6.97
C LEU A 47 -16.46 17.50 8.39
N ILE A 48 -15.25 17.83 8.83
CA ILE A 48 -15.02 18.49 10.13
C ILE A 48 -15.82 19.81 10.19
N GLY A 49 -15.74 20.63 9.13
CA GLY A 49 -16.49 21.89 9.07
C GLY A 49 -18.01 21.73 8.89
N MET A 50 -18.49 20.56 8.44
CA MET A 50 -19.93 20.30 8.25
C MET A 50 -20.61 19.65 9.46
N VAL A 51 -19.87 18.90 10.27
CA VAL A 51 -20.42 18.22 11.46
C VAL A 51 -21.09 19.21 12.41
N ASP A 52 -20.58 20.45 12.47
CA ASP A 52 -21.14 21.51 13.29
C ASP A 52 -22.41 22.17 12.72
N THR A 53 -22.71 21.94 11.43
CA THR A 53 -23.75 22.72 10.73
C THR A 53 -24.93 21.88 10.19
N THR A 54 -24.80 20.58 10.00
CA THR A 54 -25.81 19.74 9.34
C THR A 54 -26.03 18.43 10.08
N GLU A 55 -27.09 18.38 10.88
CA GLU A 55 -27.53 17.17 11.57
C GLU A 55 -27.92 16.07 10.57
N GLY A 56 -27.27 14.93 10.62
CA GLY A 56 -27.67 13.68 9.96
C GLY A 56 -26.91 13.34 8.67
N HIS A 57 -26.73 14.23 7.70
CA HIS A 57 -26.04 13.90 6.44
C HIS A 57 -24.52 13.87 6.61
N GLY A 58 -23.97 14.85 7.30
CA GLY A 58 -22.52 14.91 7.60
C GLY A 58 -22.03 13.72 8.43
N MET A 59 -22.84 13.24 9.37
CA MET A 59 -22.51 12.05 10.17
C MET A 59 -22.44 10.78 9.31
N ARG A 60 -23.38 10.57 8.39
CA ARG A 60 -23.36 9.42 7.48
C ARG A 60 -22.14 9.45 6.54
N GLU A 61 -21.86 10.61 5.93
CA GLU A 61 -20.66 10.77 5.08
C GLU A 61 -19.36 10.53 5.85
N LYS A 62 -19.30 10.97 7.12
CA LYS A 62 -18.16 10.71 8.03
C LYS A 62 -17.98 9.20 8.23
N ASP A 63 -19.05 8.50 8.62
CA ASP A 63 -18.99 7.06 8.88
C ASP A 63 -18.64 6.26 7.63
N ASP A 64 -19.16 6.65 6.47
CA ASP A 64 -18.85 6.02 5.18
C ASP A 64 -17.39 6.24 4.79
N LEU A 65 -16.84 7.45 5.02
CA LEU A 65 -15.43 7.73 4.78
C LEU A 65 -14.53 6.89 5.69
N LEU A 66 -14.80 6.88 7.00
CA LEU A 66 -14.04 6.10 7.98
C LEU A 66 -14.11 4.60 7.66
N ARG A 67 -15.28 4.07 7.35
CA ARG A 67 -15.48 2.67 6.95
C ARG A 67 -14.69 2.32 5.68
N SER A 68 -14.73 3.19 4.67
CA SER A 68 -13.98 2.99 3.42
C SER A 68 -12.47 2.98 3.65
N LEU A 69 -11.94 3.88 4.48
CA LEU A 69 -10.51 3.94 4.79
C LEU A 69 -10.07 2.79 5.70
N HIS A 70 -10.93 2.36 6.63
CA HIS A 70 -10.70 1.17 7.43
C HIS A 70 -10.64 -0.10 6.57
N HIS A 71 -11.57 -0.29 5.65
CA HIS A 71 -11.56 -1.42 4.71
C HIS A 71 -10.29 -1.44 3.84
N LYS A 72 -9.80 -0.26 3.41
CA LYS A 72 -8.50 -0.12 2.73
C LYS A 72 -7.28 -0.33 3.65
N GLY A 73 -7.48 -0.51 4.94
CA GLY A 73 -6.41 -0.73 5.91
C GLY A 73 -5.55 0.50 6.19
N LEU A 74 -6.02 1.70 5.90
CA LEU A 74 -5.28 2.95 6.14
C LEU A 74 -5.44 3.47 7.56
N ILE A 75 -6.58 3.17 8.21
CA ILE A 75 -6.89 3.58 9.59
C ILE A 75 -7.39 2.40 10.42
N THR A 76 -7.39 2.55 11.73
CA THR A 76 -7.98 1.60 12.68
C THR A 76 -9.51 1.76 12.71
N LYS A 77 -10.21 0.83 13.36
CA LYS A 77 -11.68 0.87 13.48
C LYS A 77 -12.18 2.03 14.36
N GLU A 78 -11.36 2.43 15.33
CA GLU A 78 -11.67 3.48 16.32
C GLU A 78 -11.15 4.86 15.91
N ALA A 79 -10.65 4.99 14.67
CA ALA A 79 -10.03 6.22 14.19
C ALA A 79 -11.04 7.36 14.03
N SER A 80 -10.57 8.58 14.27
CA SER A 80 -11.28 9.84 14.08
C SER A 80 -10.98 10.48 12.71
N LEU A 81 -11.65 11.59 12.39
CA LEU A 81 -11.32 12.39 11.20
C LEU A 81 -9.92 13.01 11.29
N ASP A 82 -9.43 13.30 12.50
CA ASP A 82 -8.10 13.87 12.71
C ASP A 82 -6.99 12.88 12.34
N ASP A 83 -7.23 11.58 12.56
CA ASP A 83 -6.29 10.54 12.16
C ASP A 83 -6.09 10.49 10.64
N ILE A 84 -7.12 10.84 9.86
CA ILE A 84 -7.00 10.97 8.39
C ILE A 84 -6.06 12.11 8.00
N LEU A 85 -6.02 13.18 8.78
CA LEU A 85 -5.13 14.32 8.53
C LEU A 85 -3.66 13.97 8.85
N SER A 86 -3.43 13.04 9.76
CA SER A 86 -2.08 12.58 10.14
C SER A 86 -1.46 11.59 9.14
N LEU A 87 -2.27 10.92 8.30
CA LEU A 87 -1.79 9.95 7.30
C LEU A 87 -0.72 10.54 6.39
N ASN A 88 0.27 9.71 6.02
CA ASN A 88 1.35 10.05 5.11
C ASN A 88 1.18 9.36 3.74
N ALA A 89 1.94 9.80 2.75
CA ALA A 89 1.93 9.17 1.43
C ALA A 89 2.50 7.75 1.46
N GLU A 90 3.41 7.48 2.38
CA GLU A 90 4.01 6.16 2.61
C GLU A 90 2.99 5.13 3.08
N ASP A 91 2.00 5.54 3.90
CA ASP A 91 0.93 4.65 4.36
C ASP A 91 0.12 4.11 3.17
N ILE A 92 -0.15 4.97 2.17
CA ILE A 92 -0.81 4.56 0.93
C ILE A 92 0.08 3.63 0.09
N LEU A 93 1.39 3.89 0.05
CA LEU A 93 2.35 3.04 -0.66
C LEU A 93 2.49 1.67 0.00
N ASN A 94 2.44 1.61 1.33
CA ASN A 94 2.48 0.36 2.11
C ASN A 94 1.25 -0.52 1.89
N ARG A 95 0.10 0.04 1.52
CA ARG A 95 -1.12 -0.72 1.20
C ARG A 95 -1.15 -1.28 -0.23
N ARG A 96 -0.10 -1.10 -1.02
CA ARG A 96 -0.01 -1.65 -2.37
C ARG A 96 0.41 -3.13 -2.33
N LEU A 97 -0.05 -3.91 -3.30
CA LEU A 97 0.27 -5.34 -3.39
C LEU A 97 1.79 -5.60 -3.36
N GLN A 98 2.58 -4.76 -4.01
CA GLN A 98 4.05 -4.87 -3.97
C GLN A 98 4.59 -4.84 -2.53
N ALA A 99 4.13 -3.91 -1.71
CA ALA A 99 4.56 -3.77 -0.32
C ALA A 99 4.02 -4.94 0.53
N GLN A 100 2.77 -5.32 0.35
CA GLN A 100 2.15 -6.42 1.08
C GLN A 100 2.82 -7.78 0.82
N VAL A 101 3.22 -8.06 -0.41
CA VAL A 101 3.99 -9.26 -0.76
C VAL A 101 5.34 -9.29 -0.04
N TYR A 102 6.01 -8.14 0.10
CA TYR A 102 7.25 -8.05 0.87
C TYR A 102 7.01 -8.24 2.38
N TYR A 103 6.02 -7.57 2.96
CA TYR A 103 5.70 -7.69 4.39
C TYR A 103 5.26 -9.09 4.81
N LYS A 104 4.60 -9.82 3.91
CA LYS A 104 4.27 -11.24 4.12
C LYS A 104 5.47 -12.20 4.00
N GLY A 105 6.65 -11.69 3.67
CA GLY A 105 7.84 -12.52 3.50
C GLY A 105 7.87 -13.36 2.22
N LEU A 106 6.96 -13.12 1.27
CA LEU A 106 6.95 -13.79 -0.03
C LEU A 106 8.08 -13.29 -0.96
N ALA A 107 8.74 -12.20 -0.62
CA ALA A 107 9.87 -11.66 -1.37
C ALA A 107 10.96 -11.14 -0.42
N CYS A 108 12.22 -11.28 -0.81
CA CYS A 108 13.36 -10.80 -0.02
C CYS A 108 13.58 -9.28 -0.15
N SER A 109 12.97 -8.64 -1.14
CA SER A 109 13.07 -7.19 -1.35
C SER A 109 11.84 -6.65 -2.07
N LEU A 110 11.58 -5.34 -1.93
CA LEU A 110 10.47 -4.66 -2.61
C LEU A 110 10.63 -4.68 -4.15
N LYS A 111 11.87 -4.68 -4.67
CA LYS A 111 12.12 -4.84 -6.12
C LYS A 111 11.77 -6.24 -6.60
N GLN A 112 12.13 -7.26 -5.82
CA GLN A 112 11.76 -8.65 -6.11
C GLN A 112 10.23 -8.84 -5.99
N ALA A 113 9.58 -8.29 -4.97
CA ALA A 113 8.14 -8.32 -4.84
C ALA A 113 7.44 -7.77 -6.10
N ARG A 114 7.95 -6.64 -6.63
CA ARG A 114 7.45 -6.08 -7.88
C ARG A 114 7.62 -7.04 -9.05
N GLN A 115 8.76 -7.70 -9.16
CA GLN A 115 9.03 -8.68 -10.22
C GLN A 115 8.07 -9.87 -10.10
N LEU A 116 7.89 -10.43 -8.92
CA LEU A 116 6.98 -11.55 -8.68
C LEU A 116 5.54 -11.21 -9.05
N VAL A 117 5.07 -10.03 -8.69
CA VAL A 117 3.73 -9.56 -9.05
C VAL A 117 3.60 -9.38 -10.56
N THR A 118 4.54 -8.66 -11.22
CA THR A 118 4.45 -8.39 -12.67
C THR A 118 4.58 -9.65 -13.52
N HIS A 119 5.32 -10.65 -13.07
CA HIS A 119 5.45 -11.95 -13.74
C HIS A 119 4.26 -12.89 -13.42
N GLY A 120 3.37 -12.47 -12.50
CA GLY A 120 2.14 -13.21 -12.19
C GLY A 120 2.37 -14.45 -11.34
N HIS A 121 3.36 -14.41 -10.47
CA HIS A 121 3.59 -15.45 -9.46
C HIS A 121 2.72 -15.27 -8.21
N ILE A 122 2.02 -14.15 -8.08
CA ILE A 122 1.20 -13.79 -6.91
C ILE A 122 -0.29 -13.84 -7.29
N CYS A 123 -1.10 -14.39 -6.37
CA CYS A 123 -2.56 -14.33 -6.45
C CYS A 123 -3.15 -13.82 -5.13
N ILE A 124 -4.37 -13.33 -5.22
CA ILE A 124 -5.24 -12.98 -4.10
C ILE A 124 -6.39 -13.98 -4.12
N GLY A 125 -6.40 -14.91 -3.17
CA GLY A 125 -7.28 -16.07 -3.25
C GLY A 125 -6.99 -16.92 -4.51
N GLU A 126 -7.96 -17.03 -5.39
CA GLU A 126 -7.83 -17.77 -6.66
C GLU A 126 -7.41 -16.86 -7.84
N GLN A 127 -7.52 -15.53 -7.69
CA GLN A 127 -7.30 -14.58 -8.76
C GLN A 127 -5.84 -14.18 -8.88
N LYS A 128 -5.23 -14.43 -10.04
CA LYS A 128 -3.89 -13.94 -10.39
C LYS A 128 -3.89 -12.41 -10.56
N VAL A 129 -3.02 -11.71 -9.84
CA VAL A 129 -2.88 -10.25 -9.92
C VAL A 129 -1.48 -9.87 -10.37
N THR A 130 -1.40 -9.11 -11.47
CA THR A 130 -0.13 -8.68 -12.10
C THR A 130 0.18 -7.20 -11.92
N ILE A 131 -0.64 -6.48 -11.17
CA ILE A 131 -0.55 -5.03 -10.98
C ILE A 131 0.11 -4.71 -9.63
N PRO A 132 1.38 -4.24 -9.60
CA PRO A 132 2.09 -3.94 -8.34
C PRO A 132 1.44 -2.81 -7.53
N SER A 133 0.73 -1.91 -8.20
CA SER A 133 0.06 -0.77 -7.58
C SER A 133 -1.36 -1.07 -7.10
N TYR A 134 -1.80 -2.32 -7.15
CA TYR A 134 -3.11 -2.74 -6.66
C TYR A 134 -3.27 -2.41 -5.17
N PRO A 135 -4.30 -1.66 -4.77
CA PRO A 135 -4.55 -1.35 -3.35
C PRO A 135 -5.19 -2.57 -2.68
N VAL A 136 -4.47 -3.20 -1.80
CA VAL A 136 -4.93 -4.39 -1.06
C VAL A 136 -5.85 -3.96 0.08
N THR A 137 -7.03 -4.56 0.16
CA THR A 137 -7.95 -4.40 1.28
C THR A 137 -7.51 -5.26 2.49
N ARG A 138 -8.13 -5.04 3.65
CA ARG A 138 -7.82 -5.84 4.85
C ARG A 138 -8.14 -7.31 4.67
N ASP A 139 -9.28 -7.60 4.05
CA ASP A 139 -9.75 -8.96 3.83
C ASP A 139 -8.87 -9.70 2.82
N GLU A 140 -8.40 -9.00 1.78
CA GLU A 140 -7.49 -9.52 0.78
C GLU A 140 -6.08 -9.75 1.32
N GLU A 141 -5.65 -8.97 2.30
CA GLU A 141 -4.31 -9.08 2.89
C GLU A 141 -4.03 -10.49 3.40
N GLU A 142 -5.00 -11.16 4.02
CA GLU A 142 -4.83 -12.49 4.59
C GLU A 142 -4.67 -13.58 3.52
N ILE A 143 -5.31 -13.41 2.37
CA ILE A 143 -5.38 -14.41 1.30
C ILE A 143 -4.35 -14.22 0.17
N ILE A 144 -3.39 -13.29 0.32
CA ILE A 144 -2.28 -13.15 -0.63
C ILE A 144 -1.35 -14.37 -0.52
N GLN A 145 -1.08 -15.02 -1.64
CA GLN A 145 -0.23 -16.21 -1.71
C GLN A 145 0.44 -16.35 -3.09
N TYR A 146 1.34 -17.32 -3.21
CA TYR A 146 1.84 -17.69 -4.53
C TYR A 146 0.75 -18.37 -5.36
N HIS A 147 0.73 -18.06 -6.65
CA HIS A 147 -0.19 -18.71 -7.57
C HIS A 147 0.16 -20.21 -7.69
N PRO A 148 -0.83 -21.13 -7.68
CA PRO A 148 -0.58 -22.58 -7.70
C PRO A 148 0.26 -23.05 -8.90
N SER A 149 0.13 -22.41 -10.07
CA SER A 149 0.93 -22.70 -11.26
C SER A 149 2.33 -22.07 -11.25
N SER A 150 2.72 -21.38 -10.17
CA SER A 150 4.04 -20.78 -10.07
C SER A 150 5.08 -21.83 -9.68
N GLU A 151 6.18 -21.90 -10.42
CA GLU A 151 7.33 -22.75 -10.09
C GLU A 151 7.91 -22.43 -8.70
N LEU A 152 7.77 -21.17 -8.25
CA LEU A 152 8.23 -20.72 -6.94
C LEU A 152 7.42 -21.31 -5.79
N ASN A 153 6.17 -21.69 -6.01
CA ASN A 153 5.35 -22.37 -5.02
C ASN A 153 5.91 -23.75 -4.68
N LEU A 154 6.47 -24.44 -5.66
CA LEU A 154 7.11 -25.74 -5.48
C LEU A 154 8.49 -25.62 -4.81
N SER A 155 9.23 -24.54 -5.06
CA SER A 155 10.56 -24.34 -4.47
C SER A 155 10.51 -23.96 -2.99
N LEU A 156 9.43 -23.38 -2.49
CA LEU A 156 9.24 -23.06 -1.06
C LEU A 156 9.13 -24.30 -0.19
N ILE A 157 8.69 -25.44 -0.76
CA ILE A 157 8.65 -26.74 -0.06
C ILE A 157 10.08 -27.26 0.18
N HIS A 158 11.07 -26.79 -0.56
CA HIS A 158 12.47 -27.24 -0.51
C HIS A 158 13.47 -26.19 -0.01
N ILE A 159 13.05 -24.98 0.34
CA ILE A 159 13.92 -24.01 1.01
C ILE A 159 13.96 -24.36 2.50
N SER A 160 14.77 -25.36 2.85
CA SER A 160 15.33 -25.47 4.18
C SER A 160 15.97 -24.13 4.57
N SER A 161 15.68 -23.71 5.80
CA SER A 161 16.14 -22.45 6.40
C SER A 161 17.59 -22.13 6.03
N PRO A 162 17.97 -20.87 5.76
CA PRO A 162 19.35 -20.49 5.51
C PRO A 162 20.36 -20.88 6.60
N ARG A 163 19.87 -21.30 7.77
CA ARG A 163 20.71 -21.79 8.89
C ARG A 163 21.40 -23.13 8.61
N ASP A 164 20.85 -23.94 7.70
CA ASP A 164 21.39 -25.30 7.48
C ASP A 164 22.57 -25.34 6.50
N ARG A 165 22.95 -24.21 5.90
CA ARG A 165 24.04 -24.14 4.92
C ARG A 165 25.42 -23.95 5.55
N TYR A 166 25.55 -23.72 6.86
CA TYR A 166 26.83 -23.47 7.56
C TYR A 166 27.18 -24.50 8.65
N GLY A 167 26.55 -25.64 8.65
CA GLY A 167 26.80 -26.69 9.63
C GLY A 167 27.38 -27.95 9.03
N SER A 168 28.54 -27.88 8.38
CA SER A 168 29.37 -29.08 8.12
C SER A 168 30.75 -28.66 7.60
N ARG A 169 31.66 -28.36 8.53
CA ARG A 169 33.11 -28.61 8.42
C ARG A 169 33.66 -28.78 9.81
#